data_2bc385f449b6d23d90f741e33754fb2d
#
_entry.id   2bc385f449b6d23d90f741e33754fb2d
#
_cell.length_a   1.000
_cell.length_b   1.000
_cell.length_c   1.000
_cell.angle_alpha   90.00
_cell.angle_beta   90.00
_cell.angle_gamma   90.00
#
_symmetry.space_group_name_H-M   'P 1'
#
loop_
_entity.id
_entity.type
_entity.pdbx_description
1 polymer ?
#
loop_
_entity_poly.entity_id
_entity_poly.type
_entity_poly.pdbx_seq_one_letter_code
_entity_poly.pdbx_strand_id
1 'polypeptide(L)'
;MQAAPAQAAASALTADPNHAVAVAKTMRPTTIAMLLPADNSPFLSAGKIVSNGLVAASKTSPVPANILMIESPDHVPVDELIDAAVASGADVVVGPLQRERVQALVAKEKLPIPVVALNAVEVPIQNKVPENLLMMSVSTETEAEYVAELAVKTLPPKLEPAAISAEGTAGSTPTPALAAPTETGTSDMQAAPEAPSTEVAQTGATAAEAAPAEAPRAQVAILTLDRPWERRIEEAYKRVLFAAGVTYDVYVLNPEKLSELPKGLEATLDEETSEYFHEREKIIRKTYKDDPRRLKRQLRNLEGERRAKIATAEPPYAAIFFALDAQTASLIRNRLPQKSRLWATSSSNPGDPKTSSSAAALAYDLENLVFTESPIVVRYDAQSFEARFGTAMPYSLAAKRLFALGADAYEMAQQWAIGRPIIQFHGESGALEVDRKASPYVKRTPQTIVVKGGHLVEVEPALVSRPGALPPIREEKPAATLDVESREQLRVPLAVAPTVTVETAEDLPPAPPPPARPAQSAPELPPPT
;
A
#
# COMPACT_ATOMS: atom_id res chain seq x y z
N MET A 1 -65.90 37.63 14.36
CA MET A 1 -65.22 36.48 13.73
C MET A 1 -64.04 36.13 14.59
N GLN A 2 -64.19 35.08 15.40
CA GLN A 2 -63.21 34.62 16.37
C GLN A 2 -62.35 33.53 15.73
N ALA A 3 -61.03 33.67 15.84
CA ALA A 3 -60.07 32.63 15.49
C ALA A 3 -59.82 31.74 16.71
N ALA A 4 -59.95 30.42 16.56
CA ALA A 4 -59.70 29.41 17.56
C ALA A 4 -58.19 29.11 17.67
N PRO A 5 -57.63 28.83 18.88
CA PRO A 5 -56.23 28.44 19.01
C PRO A 5 -56.04 26.92 18.74
N ALA A 6 -55.02 26.61 17.93
CA ALA A 6 -54.56 25.28 17.70
C ALA A 6 -53.82 24.73 18.93
N GLN A 7 -54.36 23.71 19.57
CA GLN A 7 -53.69 22.92 20.58
C GLN A 7 -52.64 22.01 19.95
N ALA A 8 -51.37 22.29 20.23
CA ALA A 8 -50.29 21.36 19.92
C ALA A 8 -50.27 20.23 20.95
N ALA A 9 -50.53 19.03 20.50
CA ALA A 9 -50.41 17.81 21.31
C ALA A 9 -48.92 17.54 21.59
N ALA A 10 -48.48 17.73 22.83
CA ALA A 10 -47.21 17.28 23.34
C ALA A 10 -47.26 15.75 23.51
N SER A 11 -46.68 15.04 22.57
CA SER A 11 -46.38 13.63 22.73
C SER A 11 -45.27 13.48 23.77
N ALA A 12 -45.64 12.93 24.95
CA ALA A 12 -44.65 12.50 25.93
C ALA A 12 -43.89 11.32 25.38
N LEU A 13 -42.69 11.56 24.86
CA LEU A 13 -41.69 10.55 24.59
C LEU A 13 -41.26 9.97 25.96
N THR A 14 -41.65 8.74 26.24
CA THR A 14 -41.09 7.96 27.33
C THR A 14 -39.60 7.84 27.10
N ALA A 15 -38.80 8.56 27.86
CA ALA A 15 -37.35 8.54 27.75
C ALA A 15 -36.85 7.14 28.10
N ASP A 16 -36.39 6.40 27.09
CA ASP A 16 -35.60 5.19 27.29
C ASP A 16 -34.35 5.55 28.10
N PRO A 17 -34.13 4.93 29.30
CA PRO A 17 -32.97 5.23 30.13
C PRO A 17 -31.64 5.00 29.37
N ASN A 18 -31.61 4.10 28.39
CA ASN A 18 -30.43 3.90 27.51
C ASN A 18 -30.21 5.08 26.57
N HIS A 19 -31.28 5.77 26.13
CA HIS A 19 -31.18 6.96 25.31
C HIS A 19 -30.63 8.16 26.12
N ALA A 20 -31.08 8.30 27.37
CA ALA A 20 -30.59 9.35 28.28
C ALA A 20 -29.09 9.16 28.62
N VAL A 21 -28.63 7.91 28.81
CA VAL A 21 -27.21 7.59 29.02
C VAL A 21 -26.38 7.89 27.78
N ALA A 22 -26.89 7.54 26.59
CA ALA A 22 -26.23 7.85 25.32
C ALA A 22 -26.12 9.37 25.09
N VAL A 23 -27.18 10.13 25.35
CA VAL A 23 -27.20 11.58 25.25
C VAL A 23 -26.27 12.23 26.28
N ALA A 24 -26.25 11.75 27.54
CA ALA A 24 -25.32 12.25 28.58
C ALA A 24 -23.85 11.96 28.20
N LYS A 25 -23.56 10.83 27.54
CA LYS A 25 -22.23 10.47 27.07
C LYS A 25 -21.75 11.37 25.90
N THR A 26 -22.67 11.94 25.12
CA THR A 26 -22.35 12.89 24.03
C THR A 26 -22.17 14.32 24.52
N MET A 27 -22.57 14.66 25.74
CA MET A 27 -22.47 16.03 26.29
C MET A 27 -21.09 16.35 26.91
N ARG A 28 -20.27 15.37 27.24
CA ARG A 28 -18.91 15.61 27.75
C ARG A 28 -17.87 15.23 26.67
N PRO A 29 -16.72 15.91 26.66
CA PRO A 29 -15.63 15.52 25.78
C PRO A 29 -15.23 14.08 26.02
N THR A 30 -15.06 13.30 24.92
CA THR A 30 -14.55 11.94 25.00
C THR A 30 -13.14 11.93 25.57
N THR A 31 -12.85 11.01 26.49
CA THR A 31 -11.50 10.82 27.03
C THR A 31 -10.84 9.63 26.35
N ILE A 32 -9.80 9.90 25.58
CA ILE A 32 -9.03 8.92 24.81
C ILE A 32 -7.72 8.63 25.52
N ALA A 33 -7.49 7.40 25.95
CA ALA A 33 -6.20 6.97 26.48
C ALA A 33 -5.32 6.43 25.34
N MET A 34 -4.17 7.06 25.10
CA MET A 34 -3.17 6.61 24.16
C MET A 34 -2.06 5.81 24.86
N LEU A 35 -1.89 4.53 24.49
CA LEU A 35 -0.79 3.70 24.98
C LEU A 35 0.51 4.04 24.24
N LEU A 36 1.43 4.70 24.93
CA LEU A 36 2.72 5.13 24.39
C LEU A 36 3.81 4.14 24.81
N PRO A 37 4.57 3.52 23.87
CA PRO A 37 5.71 2.68 24.23
C PRO A 37 6.72 3.41 25.12
N ALA A 38 7.28 2.69 26.10
CA ALA A 38 8.25 3.24 27.04
C ALA A 38 9.56 3.67 26.38
N ASP A 39 10.36 4.48 27.07
CA ASP A 39 11.60 5.07 26.53
C ASP A 39 12.65 4.04 26.07
N ASN A 40 12.63 2.83 26.63
CA ASN A 40 13.54 1.73 26.23
C ASN A 40 12.96 0.82 25.14
N SER A 41 11.74 1.05 24.68
CA SER A 41 11.11 0.24 23.63
C SER A 41 11.63 0.58 22.24
N PRO A 42 11.89 -0.41 21.36
CA PRO A 42 12.23 -0.15 19.96
C PRO A 42 11.09 0.52 19.18
N PHE A 43 9.88 0.50 19.73
CA PHE A 43 8.69 1.13 19.13
C PHE A 43 8.45 2.57 19.57
N LEU A 44 9.28 3.11 20.47
CA LEU A 44 9.08 4.46 21.01
C LEU A 44 9.00 5.53 19.92
N SER A 45 9.93 5.50 18.96
CA SER A 45 9.95 6.49 17.87
C SER A 45 8.68 6.44 17.04
N ALA A 46 8.21 5.24 16.68
CA ALA A 46 6.95 5.05 15.98
C ALA A 46 5.75 5.51 16.83
N GLY A 47 5.73 5.14 18.11
CA GLY A 47 4.70 5.55 19.06
C GLY A 47 4.58 7.06 19.20
N LYS A 48 5.71 7.77 19.31
CA LYS A 48 5.75 9.24 19.35
C LYS A 48 5.18 9.89 18.09
N ILE A 49 5.49 9.35 16.92
CA ILE A 49 4.96 9.86 15.65
C ILE A 49 3.45 9.66 15.57
N VAL A 50 2.95 8.47 15.91
CA VAL A 50 1.52 8.16 15.96
C VAL A 50 0.80 9.05 16.96
N SER A 51 1.35 9.21 18.16
CA SER A 51 0.77 10.08 19.19
C SER A 51 0.73 11.55 18.75
N ASN A 52 1.76 12.03 18.05
CA ASN A 52 1.75 13.38 17.46
C ASN A 52 0.62 13.56 16.45
N GLY A 53 0.35 12.55 15.61
CA GLY A 53 -0.78 12.54 14.67
C GLY A 53 -2.12 12.63 15.39
N LEU A 54 -2.30 11.81 16.43
CA LEU A 54 -3.51 11.79 17.26
C LEU A 54 -3.74 13.14 17.96
N VAL A 55 -2.69 13.70 18.57
CA VAL A 55 -2.77 15.01 19.25
C VAL A 55 -3.02 16.15 18.26
N ALA A 56 -2.38 16.12 17.09
CA ALA A 56 -2.61 17.12 16.06
C ALA A 56 -4.07 17.09 15.55
N ALA A 57 -4.60 15.90 15.28
CA ALA A 57 -6.00 15.73 14.90
C ALA A 57 -6.96 16.22 16.00
N SER A 58 -6.67 15.93 17.27
CA SER A 58 -7.52 16.38 18.39
C SER A 58 -7.59 17.91 18.51
N LYS A 59 -6.49 18.62 18.20
CA LYS A 59 -6.44 20.09 18.23
C LYS A 59 -7.21 20.75 17.09
N THR A 60 -7.33 20.07 15.96
CA THR A 60 -7.98 20.60 14.75
C THR A 60 -9.39 20.05 14.55
N SER A 61 -9.82 19.10 15.37
CA SER A 61 -11.15 18.51 15.33
C SER A 61 -12.21 19.51 15.87
N PRO A 62 -13.37 19.61 15.21
CA PRO A 62 -14.51 20.36 15.75
C PRO A 62 -15.12 19.73 17.01
N VAL A 63 -14.82 18.46 17.27
CA VAL A 63 -15.30 17.70 18.43
C VAL A 63 -14.13 17.56 19.41
N PRO A 64 -14.15 18.25 20.55
CA PRO A 64 -13.05 18.20 21.51
C PRO A 64 -12.97 16.83 22.19
N ALA A 65 -11.74 16.40 22.52
CA ALA A 65 -11.47 15.23 23.34
C ALA A 65 -10.36 15.50 24.34
N ASN A 66 -10.40 14.80 25.46
CA ASN A 66 -9.30 14.76 26.42
C ASN A 66 -8.36 13.63 26.02
N ILE A 67 -7.07 13.91 25.90
CA ILE A 67 -6.06 12.90 25.58
C ILE A 67 -5.25 12.58 26.84
N LEU A 68 -5.28 11.31 27.25
CA LEU A 68 -4.45 10.78 28.33
C LEU A 68 -3.33 9.95 27.71
N MET A 69 -2.08 10.29 28.03
CA MET A 69 -0.93 9.49 27.63
C MET A 69 -0.62 8.48 28.74
N ILE A 70 -0.66 7.19 28.42
CA ILE A 70 -0.34 6.11 29.35
C ILE A 70 0.94 5.45 28.85
N GLU A 71 1.99 5.49 29.66
CA GLU A 71 3.22 4.77 29.37
C GLU A 71 2.97 3.27 29.37
N SER A 72 3.51 2.59 28.37
CA SER A 72 3.27 1.18 28.07
C SER A 72 4.61 0.42 28.05
N PRO A 73 5.21 0.15 29.23
CA PRO A 73 6.46 -0.62 29.33
C PRO A 73 6.28 -2.04 28.84
N ASP A 74 7.30 -2.61 28.19
CA ASP A 74 7.22 -3.93 27.55
C ASP A 74 6.96 -5.08 28.54
N HIS A 75 7.34 -4.91 29.81
CA HIS A 75 7.15 -5.90 30.87
C HIS A 75 5.77 -5.85 31.54
N VAL A 76 4.97 -4.78 31.33
CA VAL A 76 3.64 -4.63 31.92
C VAL A 76 2.61 -5.28 30.99
N PRO A 77 1.77 -6.20 31.46
CA PRO A 77 0.70 -6.80 30.68
C PRO A 77 -0.27 -5.73 30.12
N VAL A 78 -0.78 -5.95 28.91
CA VAL A 78 -1.69 -4.98 28.26
C VAL A 78 -2.98 -4.78 29.03
N ASP A 79 -3.43 -5.78 29.80
CA ASP A 79 -4.63 -5.70 30.62
C ASP A 79 -4.50 -4.65 31.72
N GLU A 80 -3.36 -4.66 32.42
CA GLU A 80 -3.06 -3.70 33.48
C GLU A 80 -3.04 -2.26 32.93
N LEU A 81 -2.60 -2.09 31.68
CA LEU A 81 -2.61 -0.79 31.00
C LEU A 81 -4.03 -0.33 30.66
N ILE A 82 -4.90 -1.27 30.26
CA ILE A 82 -6.31 -0.98 30.01
C ILE A 82 -7.02 -0.66 31.33
N ASP A 83 -6.75 -1.42 32.40
CA ASP A 83 -7.33 -1.15 33.71
C ASP A 83 -6.88 0.22 34.24
N ALA A 84 -5.61 0.60 34.05
CA ALA A 84 -5.10 1.93 34.36
C ALA A 84 -5.83 3.03 33.54
N ALA A 85 -6.12 2.77 32.26
CA ALA A 85 -6.90 3.68 31.42
C ALA A 85 -8.32 3.87 31.97
N VAL A 86 -8.98 2.77 32.35
CA VAL A 86 -10.32 2.79 32.98
C VAL A 86 -10.29 3.58 34.29
N ALA A 87 -9.32 3.31 35.16
CA ALA A 87 -9.15 4.00 36.44
C ALA A 87 -8.91 5.51 36.25
N SER A 88 -8.27 5.90 35.13
CA SER A 88 -8.04 7.30 34.75
C SER A 88 -9.24 7.96 34.06
N GLY A 89 -10.37 7.25 33.93
CA GLY A 89 -11.61 7.77 33.34
C GLY A 89 -11.64 7.82 31.82
N ALA A 90 -10.86 6.98 31.15
CA ALA A 90 -10.90 6.85 29.70
C ALA A 90 -12.22 6.22 29.21
N ASP A 91 -12.73 6.73 28.09
CA ASP A 91 -13.88 6.16 27.37
C ASP A 91 -13.45 5.16 26.31
N VAL A 92 -12.23 5.28 25.80
CA VAL A 92 -11.66 4.44 24.76
C VAL A 92 -10.12 4.42 24.86
N VAL A 93 -9.52 3.30 24.51
CA VAL A 93 -8.06 3.15 24.42
C VAL A 93 -7.64 3.13 22.94
N VAL A 94 -6.58 3.87 22.61
CA VAL A 94 -5.86 3.81 21.33
C VAL A 94 -4.50 3.16 21.54
N GLY A 95 -4.22 2.10 20.78
CA GLY A 95 -3.08 1.21 21.01
C GLY A 95 -3.54 -0.16 21.51
N PRO A 96 -2.63 -1.10 21.68
CA PRO A 96 -1.18 -1.01 21.48
C PRO A 96 -0.75 -0.98 20.02
N LEU A 97 0.51 -0.60 19.79
CA LEU A 97 1.17 -0.62 18.47
C LEU A 97 1.87 -1.97 18.20
N GLN A 98 2.32 -2.66 19.26
CA GLN A 98 3.04 -3.93 19.18
C GLN A 98 2.10 -5.09 18.85
N ARG A 99 2.49 -5.90 17.86
CA ARG A 99 1.69 -7.03 17.36
C ARG A 99 1.39 -8.07 18.46
N GLU A 100 2.39 -8.37 19.28
CA GLU A 100 2.28 -9.35 20.37
C GLU A 100 1.24 -8.92 21.41
N ARG A 101 1.14 -7.63 21.69
CA ARG A 101 0.15 -7.06 22.60
C ARG A 101 -1.26 -7.05 22.00
N VAL A 102 -1.38 -6.80 20.69
CA VAL A 102 -2.67 -6.97 20.00
C VAL A 102 -3.11 -8.43 20.04
N GLN A 103 -2.19 -9.38 19.86
CA GLN A 103 -2.46 -10.81 19.99
C GLN A 103 -2.98 -11.16 21.39
N ALA A 104 -2.42 -10.57 22.44
CA ALA A 104 -2.88 -10.75 23.80
C ALA A 104 -4.31 -10.21 24.02
N LEU A 105 -4.67 -9.07 23.37
CA LEU A 105 -6.03 -8.53 23.41
C LEU A 105 -7.05 -9.43 22.69
N VAL A 106 -6.67 -9.96 21.53
CA VAL A 106 -7.52 -10.89 20.76
C VAL A 106 -7.84 -12.16 21.56
N ALA A 107 -6.94 -12.61 22.43
CA ALA A 107 -7.12 -13.79 23.26
C ALA A 107 -8.09 -13.57 24.44
N LYS A 108 -8.56 -12.33 24.68
CA LYS A 108 -9.51 -12.02 25.76
C LYS A 108 -10.94 -12.32 25.35
N GLU A 109 -11.75 -12.70 26.29
CA GLU A 109 -13.18 -12.87 26.08
C GLU A 109 -13.91 -11.54 25.94
N LYS A 110 -13.51 -10.54 26.77
CA LYS A 110 -14.10 -9.20 26.82
C LYS A 110 -13.07 -8.18 27.29
N LEU A 111 -13.20 -6.96 26.80
CA LEU A 111 -12.44 -5.80 27.28
C LEU A 111 -13.35 -4.87 28.09
N PRO A 112 -12.85 -4.19 29.14
CA PRO A 112 -13.67 -3.31 29.97
C PRO A 112 -14.20 -2.07 29.26
N ILE A 113 -13.42 -1.53 28.32
CA ILE A 113 -13.78 -0.36 27.48
C ILE A 113 -13.42 -0.60 26.01
N PRO A 114 -13.96 0.19 25.07
CA PRO A 114 -13.58 0.14 23.65
C PRO A 114 -12.06 0.31 23.44
N VAL A 115 -11.49 -0.47 22.53
CA VAL A 115 -10.08 -0.42 22.17
C VAL A 115 -9.93 -0.32 20.66
N VAL A 116 -9.09 0.61 20.19
CA VAL A 116 -8.62 0.73 18.81
C VAL A 116 -7.14 0.34 18.79
N ALA A 117 -6.85 -0.92 18.50
CA ALA A 117 -5.48 -1.40 18.34
C ALA A 117 -4.87 -0.85 17.05
N LEU A 118 -3.59 -0.43 17.12
CA LEU A 118 -2.86 0.21 16.02
C LEU A 118 -2.00 -0.78 15.23
N ASN A 119 -2.41 -2.04 15.27
CA ASN A 119 -1.88 -3.12 14.47
C ASN A 119 -2.97 -4.17 14.25
N ALA A 120 -2.79 -5.02 13.26
CA ALA A 120 -3.68 -6.12 12.97
C ALA A 120 -2.95 -7.46 13.12
N VAL A 121 -3.63 -8.44 13.65
CA VAL A 121 -3.15 -9.83 13.75
C VAL A 121 -4.17 -10.75 13.12
N GLU A 122 -3.70 -11.79 12.46
CA GLU A 122 -4.60 -12.81 11.90
C GLU A 122 -5.27 -13.58 13.03
N VAL A 123 -6.59 -13.66 12.98
CA VAL A 123 -7.39 -14.40 13.96
C VAL A 123 -8.03 -15.60 13.25
N PRO A 124 -7.78 -16.82 13.72
CA PRO A 124 -8.47 -17.99 13.18
C PRO A 124 -9.99 -17.81 13.25
N ILE A 125 -10.71 -18.26 12.22
CA ILE A 125 -12.17 -18.08 12.08
C ILE A 125 -12.94 -18.62 13.29
N GLN A 126 -12.39 -19.64 13.96
CA GLN A 126 -13.02 -20.24 15.14
C GLN A 126 -12.90 -19.38 16.41
N ASN A 127 -11.98 -18.42 16.44
CA ASN A 127 -11.71 -17.61 17.62
C ASN A 127 -12.64 -16.40 17.67
N LYS A 128 -13.29 -16.20 18.81
CA LYS A 128 -14.06 -14.98 19.06
C LYS A 128 -13.11 -13.85 19.42
N VAL A 129 -13.24 -12.73 18.74
CA VAL A 129 -12.57 -11.48 19.08
C VAL A 129 -13.47 -10.65 20.00
N PRO A 130 -12.93 -9.99 21.05
CA PRO A 130 -13.72 -9.11 21.91
C PRO A 130 -14.55 -8.13 21.09
N GLU A 131 -15.85 -7.99 21.40
CA GLU A 131 -16.78 -7.16 20.62
C GLU A 131 -16.38 -5.68 20.59
N ASN A 132 -15.67 -5.21 21.60
CA ASN A 132 -15.21 -3.82 21.71
C ASN A 132 -13.73 -3.63 21.33
N LEU A 133 -13.14 -4.55 20.56
CA LEU A 133 -11.84 -4.42 19.93
C LEU A 133 -11.98 -4.11 18.44
N LEU A 134 -11.34 -3.03 17.98
CA LEU A 134 -11.07 -2.74 16.58
C LEU A 134 -9.57 -2.84 16.31
N MET A 135 -9.22 -3.34 15.14
CA MET A 135 -7.82 -3.41 14.67
C MET A 135 -7.67 -2.59 13.40
N MET A 136 -6.81 -1.56 13.43
CA MET A 136 -6.47 -0.76 12.26
C MET A 136 -4.96 -0.74 12.04
N SER A 137 -4.53 -0.70 10.79
CA SER A 137 -3.12 -0.67 10.44
C SER A 137 -2.88 0.05 9.12
N VAL A 138 -1.63 0.45 8.92
CA VAL A 138 -1.12 0.97 7.63
C VAL A 138 -0.13 -0.04 7.04
N SER A 139 -0.53 -1.32 7.01
CA SER A 139 0.34 -2.40 6.54
C SER A 139 0.47 -2.39 5.02
N THR A 140 1.66 -2.74 4.53
CA THR A 140 1.94 -2.91 3.10
C THR A 140 1.28 -4.16 2.54
N GLU A 141 0.96 -5.14 3.39
CA GLU A 141 0.25 -6.36 3.01
C GLU A 141 -1.20 -6.05 2.57
N THR A 142 -1.92 -5.21 3.33
CA THR A 142 -3.27 -4.78 2.93
C THR A 142 -3.25 -3.90 1.68
N GLU A 143 -2.19 -3.11 1.49
CA GLU A 143 -1.97 -2.39 0.24
C GLU A 143 -1.75 -3.33 -0.94
N ALA A 144 -0.96 -4.39 -0.74
CA ALA A 144 -0.70 -5.40 -1.76
C ALA A 144 -2.00 -6.14 -2.16
N GLU A 145 -2.82 -6.52 -1.20
CA GLU A 145 -4.13 -7.12 -1.48
C GLU A 145 -4.99 -6.17 -2.33
N TYR A 146 -5.10 -4.92 -1.94
CA TYR A 146 -5.87 -3.91 -2.68
C TYR A 146 -5.33 -3.68 -4.10
N VAL A 147 -4.00 -3.57 -4.26
CA VAL A 147 -3.35 -3.42 -5.57
C VAL A 147 -3.63 -4.63 -6.46
N ALA A 148 -3.53 -5.84 -5.90
CA ALA A 148 -3.80 -7.06 -6.66
C ALA A 148 -5.27 -7.15 -7.09
N GLU A 149 -6.22 -6.78 -6.23
CA GLU A 149 -7.64 -6.70 -6.58
C GLU A 149 -7.91 -5.71 -7.74
N LEU A 150 -7.24 -4.54 -7.72
CA LEU A 150 -7.33 -3.59 -8.82
C LEU A 150 -6.75 -4.15 -10.12
N ALA A 151 -5.56 -4.75 -10.04
CA ALA A 151 -4.88 -5.29 -11.19
C ALA A 151 -5.68 -6.44 -11.84
N VAL A 152 -6.22 -7.36 -11.06
CA VAL A 152 -7.06 -8.48 -11.53
C VAL A 152 -8.21 -7.99 -12.42
N LYS A 153 -8.86 -6.88 -12.05
CA LYS A 153 -9.96 -6.28 -12.84
C LYS A 153 -9.50 -5.80 -14.23
N THR A 154 -8.19 -5.60 -14.43
CA THR A 154 -7.61 -5.12 -15.69
C THR A 154 -7.05 -6.22 -16.56
N LEU A 155 -6.91 -7.43 -16.02
CA LEU A 155 -6.35 -8.54 -16.77
C LEU A 155 -7.30 -8.95 -17.89
N PRO A 156 -6.76 -9.38 -19.05
CA PRO A 156 -7.58 -9.98 -20.09
C PRO A 156 -8.22 -11.27 -19.54
N PRO A 157 -9.46 -11.59 -19.96
CA PRO A 157 -10.06 -12.86 -19.59
C PRO A 157 -9.13 -14.01 -20.00
N LYS A 158 -9.00 -15.01 -19.13
CA LYS A 158 -8.23 -16.21 -19.43
C LYS A 158 -8.74 -16.80 -20.73
N LEU A 159 -7.90 -16.84 -21.75
CA LEU A 159 -8.19 -17.62 -22.94
C LEU A 159 -8.27 -19.08 -22.50
N GLU A 160 -9.48 -19.62 -22.41
CA GLU A 160 -9.62 -21.07 -22.32
C GLU A 160 -8.88 -21.67 -23.52
N PRO A 161 -8.05 -22.72 -23.33
CA PRO A 161 -7.45 -23.41 -24.46
C PRO A 161 -8.63 -23.77 -25.38
N ALA A 162 -8.58 -23.28 -26.62
CA ALA A 162 -9.59 -23.56 -27.60
C ALA A 162 -9.83 -25.06 -27.60
N ALA A 163 -11.04 -25.49 -27.21
CA ALA A 163 -11.44 -26.86 -27.31
C ALA A 163 -11.19 -27.25 -28.76
N ILE A 164 -10.25 -28.15 -28.98
CA ILE A 164 -9.98 -28.72 -30.31
C ILE A 164 -11.31 -29.35 -30.74
N SER A 165 -12.06 -28.62 -31.55
CA SER A 165 -13.26 -29.14 -32.21
C SER A 165 -12.80 -30.27 -33.10
N ALA A 166 -12.91 -31.50 -32.62
CA ALA A 166 -12.87 -32.66 -33.45
C ALA A 166 -14.15 -32.69 -34.28
N GLU A 167 -14.22 -31.85 -35.32
CA GLU A 167 -15.14 -32.07 -36.42
C GLU A 167 -14.61 -33.20 -37.32
N GLY A 168 -15.26 -34.32 -37.27
CA GLY A 168 -14.97 -35.41 -38.15
C GLY A 168 -15.86 -36.62 -37.97
N THR A 169 -17.00 -36.55 -38.61
CA THR A 169 -17.75 -37.65 -39.22
C THR A 169 -19.05 -38.11 -38.55
N ALA A 170 -20.10 -37.81 -39.29
CA ALA A 170 -21.49 -38.22 -39.10
C ALA A 170 -21.71 -39.72 -39.07
N GLY A 171 -22.73 -40.15 -38.32
CA GLY A 171 -23.31 -41.47 -38.50
C GLY A 171 -24.15 -42.00 -37.35
N SER A 172 -25.48 -41.74 -37.44
CA SER A 172 -26.56 -42.63 -36.97
C SER A 172 -26.90 -42.71 -35.48
N THR A 173 -28.03 -42.08 -35.14
CA THR A 173 -28.93 -42.47 -34.05
C THR A 173 -29.44 -43.94 -34.17
N PRO A 174 -29.95 -44.61 -33.09
CA PRO A 174 -31.15 -44.22 -32.38
C PRO A 174 -31.19 -44.42 -30.85
N THR A 175 -32.04 -43.68 -30.23
CA THR A 175 -32.67 -43.76 -28.90
C THR A 175 -33.64 -44.96 -28.77
N PRO A 176 -34.29 -45.33 -27.59
CA PRO A 176 -34.00 -45.16 -26.18
C PRO A 176 -34.23 -46.43 -25.33
N ALA A 177 -33.98 -46.38 -23.99
CA ALA A 177 -34.82 -46.92 -22.93
C ALA A 177 -34.12 -46.88 -21.56
N LEU A 178 -34.69 -46.14 -20.70
CA LEU A 178 -35.27 -46.34 -19.36
C LEU A 178 -34.89 -47.58 -18.53
N ALA A 179 -34.31 -47.40 -17.37
CA ALA A 179 -34.75 -47.87 -16.05
C ALA A 179 -33.62 -47.79 -14.98
N ALA A 180 -33.94 -47.17 -13.89
CA ALA A 180 -33.38 -47.39 -12.56
C ALA A 180 -34.18 -48.49 -11.87
N PRO A 181 -33.94 -48.89 -10.59
CA PRO A 181 -32.86 -48.65 -9.62
C PRO A 181 -32.47 -49.94 -8.83
N THR A 182 -31.78 -49.74 -7.72
CA THR A 182 -31.70 -50.51 -6.44
C THR A 182 -30.39 -51.26 -6.13
N GLU A 183 -29.76 -50.68 -5.12
CA GLU A 183 -29.40 -51.16 -3.76
C GLU A 183 -28.42 -52.30 -3.52
N THR A 184 -27.55 -52.02 -2.55
CA THR A 184 -26.99 -52.83 -1.45
C THR A 184 -25.84 -53.78 -1.69
N GLY A 185 -24.84 -53.66 -0.83
CA GLY A 185 -24.13 -54.80 -0.28
C GLY A 185 -22.64 -54.73 -0.12
N THR A 186 -22.19 -54.19 1.00
CA THR A 186 -21.13 -54.70 1.91
C THR A 186 -19.97 -55.58 1.43
N SER A 187 -18.80 -55.17 1.90
CA SER A 187 -17.71 -55.94 2.58
C SER A 187 -16.61 -56.65 1.84
N ASP A 188 -15.45 -56.38 2.39
CA ASP A 188 -14.27 -57.20 2.66
C ASP A 188 -13.10 -57.36 1.67
N MET A 189 -12.02 -56.72 2.13
CA MET A 189 -10.64 -57.22 2.34
C MET A 189 -10.03 -58.24 1.38
N GLN A 190 -8.82 -57.90 0.95
CA GLN A 190 -7.60 -58.71 1.03
C GLN A 190 -6.73 -58.82 -0.24
N ALA A 191 -5.49 -58.33 -0.02
CA ALA A 191 -4.22 -58.88 -0.50
C ALA A 191 -3.85 -58.91 -2.00
N ALA A 192 -2.69 -58.29 -2.27
CA ALA A 192 -1.84 -58.49 -3.43
C ALA A 192 -1.37 -59.97 -3.65
N PRO A 193 -0.92 -60.39 -4.83
CA PRO A 193 0.50 -60.31 -5.11
C PRO A 193 0.92 -60.08 -6.61
N GLU A 194 2.13 -59.53 -6.72
CA GLU A 194 3.24 -59.72 -7.70
C GLU A 194 3.01 -60.08 -9.16
N ALA A 195 3.91 -59.44 -9.93
CA ALA A 195 4.15 -59.45 -11.37
C ALA A 195 4.40 -60.83 -12.03
N PRO A 196 4.41 -60.89 -13.37
CA PRO A 196 5.70 -60.99 -14.04
C PRO A 196 5.85 -60.19 -15.36
N SER A 197 7.09 -59.89 -15.62
CA SER A 197 7.68 -59.31 -16.81
C SER A 197 7.42 -60.15 -18.06
N THR A 198 7.17 -59.50 -19.20
CA THR A 198 7.49 -60.10 -20.51
C THR A 198 7.98 -59.00 -21.48
N GLU A 199 9.21 -59.18 -21.86
CA GLU A 199 9.93 -58.53 -22.94
C GLU A 199 9.33 -58.97 -24.29
N VAL A 200 9.25 -58.08 -25.30
CA VAL A 200 9.65 -58.34 -26.70
C VAL A 200 9.33 -57.16 -27.65
N ALA A 201 10.36 -56.79 -28.37
CA ALA A 201 10.49 -56.31 -29.76
C ALA A 201 10.26 -54.81 -30.04
N GLN A 202 11.41 -54.16 -30.27
CA GLN A 202 11.62 -52.98 -31.07
C GLN A 202 11.16 -53.16 -32.53
N THR A 203 10.32 -52.23 -33.00
CA THR A 203 10.31 -51.86 -34.41
C THR A 203 10.45 -50.37 -34.51
N GLY A 204 11.53 -49.95 -35.14
CA GLY A 204 11.85 -48.53 -35.32
C GLY A 204 10.85 -47.83 -36.23
N ALA A 205 10.29 -46.74 -35.69
CA ALA A 205 9.76 -45.64 -36.46
C ALA A 205 10.40 -44.38 -35.90
N THR A 206 11.18 -43.70 -36.72
CA THR A 206 11.73 -42.38 -36.46
C THR A 206 10.56 -41.41 -36.22
N ALA A 207 10.20 -41.26 -34.96
CA ALA A 207 9.35 -40.12 -34.52
C ALA A 207 10.24 -38.87 -34.56
N ALA A 208 9.89 -37.94 -35.42
CA ALA A 208 10.38 -36.57 -35.33
C ALA A 208 10.09 -36.10 -33.90
N GLU A 209 11.15 -35.78 -33.19
CA GLU A 209 11.11 -35.21 -31.83
C GLU A 209 10.39 -33.85 -31.92
N ALA A 210 9.07 -33.87 -31.66
CA ALA A 210 8.30 -32.67 -31.49
C ALA A 210 8.91 -31.95 -30.28
N ALA A 211 9.41 -30.74 -30.49
CA ALA A 211 9.87 -29.87 -29.43
C ALA A 211 8.82 -29.86 -28.31
N PRO A 212 9.23 -29.95 -27.03
CA PRO A 212 8.28 -29.98 -25.94
C PRO A 212 7.41 -28.71 -26.02
N ALA A 213 6.10 -28.89 -26.13
CA ALA A 213 5.15 -27.79 -26.12
C ALA A 213 5.42 -26.94 -24.86
N GLU A 214 5.84 -25.69 -25.06
CA GLU A 214 6.09 -24.74 -23.96
C GLU A 214 4.85 -24.72 -23.08
N ALA A 215 5.02 -25.00 -21.78
CA ALA A 215 3.91 -24.92 -20.82
C ALA A 215 3.26 -23.53 -20.92
N PRO A 216 1.93 -23.43 -20.83
CA PRO A 216 1.25 -22.14 -20.95
C PRO A 216 1.83 -21.15 -19.93
N ARG A 217 2.35 -20.02 -20.43
CA ARG A 217 2.98 -18.99 -19.62
C ARG A 217 1.97 -18.44 -18.62
N ALA A 218 2.42 -18.15 -17.39
CA ALA A 218 1.61 -17.50 -16.37
C ALA A 218 1.12 -16.12 -16.85
N GLN A 219 -0.04 -15.69 -16.36
CA GLN A 219 -0.63 -14.40 -16.77
C GLN A 219 0.13 -13.21 -16.20
N VAL A 220 0.69 -13.33 -14.99
CA VAL A 220 1.37 -12.25 -14.29
C VAL A 220 2.70 -12.70 -13.70
N ALA A 221 3.59 -11.74 -13.43
CA ALA A 221 4.85 -11.97 -12.73
C ALA A 221 4.89 -11.18 -11.42
N ILE A 222 5.52 -11.74 -10.38
CA ILE A 222 5.82 -11.07 -9.11
C ILE A 222 7.34 -11.02 -8.97
N LEU A 223 7.89 -9.82 -8.71
CA LEU A 223 9.32 -9.59 -8.56
C LEU A 223 9.66 -9.21 -7.13
N THR A 224 10.66 -9.88 -6.55
CA THR A 224 11.10 -9.71 -5.17
C THR A 224 12.61 -9.94 -5.03
N LEU A 225 13.23 -9.39 -3.97
CA LEU A 225 14.59 -9.75 -3.52
C LEU A 225 14.58 -10.73 -2.33
N ASP A 226 13.40 -11.24 -1.97
CA ASP A 226 13.18 -12.20 -0.88
C ASP A 226 13.56 -11.66 0.53
N ARG A 227 13.56 -10.32 0.71
CA ARG A 227 13.69 -9.73 2.04
C ARG A 227 12.45 -9.99 2.90
N PRO A 228 12.53 -10.03 4.23
CA PRO A 228 11.39 -10.39 5.09
C PRO A 228 10.12 -9.56 4.86
N TRP A 229 10.24 -8.26 4.58
CA TRP A 229 9.11 -7.39 4.29
C TRP A 229 8.55 -7.60 2.87
N GLU A 230 9.41 -7.95 1.90
CA GLU A 230 8.99 -8.25 0.52
C GLU A 230 8.22 -9.56 0.45
N ARG A 231 8.65 -10.58 1.19
CA ARG A 231 7.91 -11.85 1.28
C ARG A 231 6.48 -11.65 1.76
N ARG A 232 6.25 -10.75 2.72
CA ARG A 232 4.89 -10.46 3.19
C ARG A 232 4.02 -9.81 2.09
N ILE A 233 4.59 -8.90 1.31
CA ILE A 233 3.92 -8.29 0.14
C ILE A 233 3.65 -9.35 -0.93
N GLU A 234 4.64 -10.17 -1.25
CA GLU A 234 4.54 -11.27 -2.21
C GLU A 234 3.41 -12.24 -1.82
N GLU A 235 3.37 -12.70 -0.57
CA GLU A 235 2.33 -13.59 -0.08
C GLU A 235 0.92 -12.94 -0.14
N ALA A 236 0.83 -11.64 0.11
CA ALA A 236 -0.42 -10.91 -0.04
C ALA A 236 -0.89 -10.87 -1.51
N TYR A 237 0.01 -10.60 -2.46
CA TYR A 237 -0.30 -10.70 -3.89
C TYR A 237 -0.77 -12.11 -4.27
N LYS A 238 -0.04 -13.16 -3.85
CA LYS A 238 -0.37 -14.56 -4.14
C LYS A 238 -1.76 -14.94 -3.65
N ARG A 239 -2.15 -14.52 -2.45
CA ARG A 239 -3.49 -14.82 -1.90
C ARG A 239 -4.60 -14.30 -2.81
N VAL A 240 -4.50 -13.05 -3.26
CA VAL A 240 -5.52 -12.44 -4.12
C VAL A 240 -5.52 -13.06 -5.51
N LEU A 241 -4.35 -13.24 -6.11
CA LEU A 241 -4.20 -13.84 -7.44
C LEU A 241 -4.74 -15.26 -7.46
N PHE A 242 -4.40 -16.07 -6.45
CA PHE A 242 -4.92 -17.42 -6.30
C PHE A 242 -6.43 -17.46 -6.16
N ALA A 243 -7.00 -16.60 -5.30
CA ALA A 243 -8.45 -16.50 -5.12
C ALA A 243 -9.18 -16.08 -6.41
N ALA A 244 -8.53 -15.29 -7.26
CA ALA A 244 -9.04 -14.86 -8.56
C ALA A 244 -8.79 -15.86 -9.71
N GLY A 245 -8.12 -16.98 -9.44
CA GLY A 245 -7.77 -17.99 -10.46
C GLY A 245 -6.72 -17.51 -11.47
N VAL A 246 -5.93 -16.48 -11.11
CA VAL A 246 -4.87 -15.92 -11.96
C VAL A 246 -3.57 -16.70 -11.73
N THR A 247 -2.95 -17.15 -12.82
CA THR A 247 -1.66 -17.84 -12.78
C THR A 247 -0.51 -16.84 -12.68
N TYR A 248 0.51 -17.14 -11.87
CA TYR A 248 1.63 -16.24 -11.65
C TYR A 248 2.97 -16.96 -11.57
N ASP A 249 4.02 -16.28 -12.02
CA ASP A 249 5.41 -16.66 -11.80
C ASP A 249 6.05 -15.73 -10.78
N VAL A 250 6.91 -16.27 -9.91
CA VAL A 250 7.67 -15.50 -8.93
C VAL A 250 9.14 -15.47 -9.32
N TYR A 251 9.70 -14.28 -9.42
CA TYR A 251 11.10 -14.05 -9.72
C TYR A 251 11.82 -13.45 -8.53
N VAL A 252 12.67 -14.25 -7.90
CA VAL A 252 13.61 -13.77 -6.89
C VAL A 252 14.83 -13.18 -7.60
N LEU A 253 14.99 -11.87 -7.51
CA LEU A 253 16.07 -11.15 -8.18
C LEU A 253 17.38 -11.27 -7.38
N ASN A 254 18.51 -11.31 -8.09
CA ASN A 254 19.82 -11.28 -7.46
C ASN A 254 20.23 -9.81 -7.20
N PRO A 255 20.44 -9.37 -5.94
CA PRO A 255 20.83 -8.00 -5.60
C PRO A 255 22.13 -7.55 -6.29
N GLU A 256 23.08 -8.47 -6.54
CA GLU A 256 24.35 -8.15 -7.18
C GLU A 256 24.25 -8.05 -8.72
N LYS A 257 23.15 -8.57 -9.30
CA LYS A 257 22.94 -8.68 -10.74
C LYS A 257 21.62 -8.08 -11.21
N LEU A 258 21.16 -6.99 -10.57
CA LEU A 258 19.95 -6.29 -10.99
C LEU A 258 20.00 -5.73 -12.42
N SER A 259 21.20 -5.74 -13.01
CA SER A 259 21.38 -5.40 -14.41
C SER A 259 20.97 -6.50 -15.39
N GLU A 260 20.72 -7.72 -14.94
CA GLU A 260 20.33 -8.86 -15.74
C GLU A 260 18.88 -9.24 -15.38
N LEU A 261 17.97 -9.20 -16.36
CA LEU A 261 16.61 -9.71 -16.14
C LEU A 261 16.61 -11.25 -16.15
N PRO A 262 15.77 -11.89 -15.32
CA PRO A 262 15.46 -13.30 -15.49
C PRO A 262 14.92 -13.59 -16.90
N LYS A 263 15.31 -14.71 -17.49
CA LYS A 263 14.96 -15.08 -18.89
C LYS A 263 13.46 -14.98 -19.19
N GLY A 264 12.58 -15.28 -18.23
CA GLY A 264 11.13 -15.18 -18.43
C GLY A 264 10.58 -13.76 -18.51
N LEU A 265 11.33 -12.77 -18.03
CA LEU A 265 10.95 -11.34 -18.03
C LEU A 265 11.50 -10.59 -19.24
N GLU A 266 12.44 -11.17 -19.97
CA GLU A 266 12.94 -10.57 -21.20
C GLU A 266 11.82 -10.46 -22.22
N ALA A 267 11.68 -9.28 -22.83
CA ALA A 267 10.76 -9.13 -23.93
C ALA A 267 11.17 -10.09 -25.07
N THR A 268 10.22 -10.86 -25.55
CA THR A 268 10.46 -11.73 -26.69
C THR A 268 10.56 -10.84 -27.93
N LEU A 269 11.78 -10.60 -28.40
CA LEU A 269 11.98 -10.09 -29.74
C LEU A 269 11.63 -11.20 -30.74
N ASP A 270 11.05 -10.82 -31.86
CA ASP A 270 10.85 -11.79 -32.94
C ASP A 270 12.17 -12.43 -33.34
N GLU A 271 12.10 -13.65 -33.91
CA GLU A 271 13.26 -14.45 -34.21
C GLU A 271 14.23 -13.72 -35.15
N GLU A 272 13.71 -13.01 -36.16
CA GLU A 272 14.50 -12.23 -37.12
C GLU A 272 15.27 -11.10 -36.43
N THR A 273 14.61 -10.33 -35.54
CA THR A 273 15.26 -9.26 -34.76
C THR A 273 16.30 -9.81 -33.80
N SER A 274 16.02 -10.93 -33.14
CA SER A 274 16.95 -11.59 -32.21
C SER A 274 18.21 -12.07 -32.93
N GLU A 275 18.03 -12.75 -34.08
CA GLU A 275 19.13 -13.22 -34.94
C GLU A 275 19.97 -12.07 -35.50
N TYR A 276 19.32 -10.96 -35.92
CA TYR A 276 20.00 -9.74 -36.36
C TYR A 276 20.96 -9.21 -35.29
N PHE A 277 20.52 -9.09 -34.03
CA PHE A 277 21.39 -8.60 -32.95
C PHE A 277 22.53 -9.58 -32.65
N HIS A 278 22.28 -10.88 -32.69
CA HIS A 278 23.30 -11.87 -32.46
C HIS A 278 24.40 -11.86 -33.54
N GLU A 279 24.01 -11.85 -34.81
CA GLU A 279 24.96 -11.77 -35.92
C GLU A 279 25.73 -10.45 -35.92
N ARG A 280 25.06 -9.32 -35.62
CA ARG A 280 25.73 -8.04 -35.57
C ARG A 280 26.74 -7.93 -34.41
N GLU A 281 26.43 -8.52 -33.26
CA GLU A 281 27.39 -8.63 -32.16
C GLU A 281 28.63 -9.44 -32.55
N LYS A 282 28.44 -10.58 -33.21
CA LYS A 282 29.52 -11.43 -33.69
C LYS A 282 30.42 -10.71 -34.70
N ILE A 283 29.81 -9.96 -35.63
CA ILE A 283 30.56 -9.15 -36.60
C ILE A 283 31.36 -8.05 -35.86
N ILE A 284 30.78 -7.32 -34.93
CA ILE A 284 31.45 -6.26 -34.16
C ILE A 284 32.63 -6.84 -33.39
N ARG A 285 32.46 -7.96 -32.69
CA ARG A 285 33.52 -8.63 -31.94
C ARG A 285 34.67 -9.08 -32.84
N LYS A 286 34.36 -9.59 -34.05
CA LYS A 286 35.35 -9.99 -35.02
C LYS A 286 36.10 -8.80 -35.64
N THR A 287 35.36 -7.72 -36.00
CA THR A 287 35.92 -6.55 -36.71
C THR A 287 36.82 -5.69 -35.82
N TYR A 288 36.45 -5.55 -34.56
CA TYR A 288 37.16 -4.65 -33.62
C TYR A 288 37.95 -5.42 -32.55
N LYS A 289 38.34 -6.69 -32.84
CA LYS A 289 39.08 -7.55 -31.93
C LYS A 289 40.34 -6.89 -31.36
N ASP A 290 41.06 -6.15 -32.18
CA ASP A 290 42.36 -5.54 -31.86
C ASP A 290 42.25 -4.07 -31.41
N ASP A 291 41.02 -3.51 -31.30
CA ASP A 291 40.77 -2.16 -30.80
C ASP A 291 39.70 -2.18 -29.65
N PRO A 292 40.15 -2.37 -28.41
CA PRO A 292 39.22 -2.48 -27.27
C PRO A 292 38.35 -1.25 -27.05
N ARG A 293 38.81 -0.05 -27.40
CA ARG A 293 38.04 1.19 -27.22
C ARG A 293 36.90 1.29 -28.24
N ARG A 294 37.17 0.97 -29.51
CA ARG A 294 36.16 0.91 -30.56
C ARG A 294 35.19 -0.24 -30.32
N LEU A 295 35.69 -1.40 -29.94
CA LEU A 295 34.84 -2.56 -29.57
C LEU A 295 33.82 -2.17 -28.49
N LYS A 296 34.27 -1.63 -27.36
CA LYS A 296 33.41 -1.20 -26.28
C LYS A 296 32.35 -0.17 -26.72
N ARG A 297 32.75 0.79 -27.57
CA ARG A 297 31.82 1.79 -28.10
C ARG A 297 30.76 1.17 -29.01
N GLN A 298 31.13 0.29 -29.91
CA GLN A 298 30.21 -0.35 -30.86
C GLN A 298 29.24 -1.32 -30.16
N LEU A 299 29.73 -2.08 -29.20
CA LEU A 299 28.87 -2.94 -28.38
C LEU A 299 27.86 -2.11 -27.56
N ARG A 300 28.27 -0.93 -27.04
CA ARG A 300 27.36 -0.02 -26.34
C ARG A 300 26.28 0.55 -27.28
N ASN A 301 26.65 0.91 -28.50
CA ASN A 301 25.69 1.37 -29.49
C ASN A 301 24.68 0.29 -29.85
N LEU A 302 25.16 -0.93 -30.11
CA LEU A 302 24.30 -2.10 -30.41
C LEU A 302 23.35 -2.41 -29.25
N GLU A 303 23.84 -2.33 -28.02
CA GLU A 303 23.00 -2.49 -26.82
C GLU A 303 21.95 -1.38 -26.71
N GLY A 304 22.30 -0.14 -27.10
CA GLY A 304 21.32 0.95 -27.17
C GLY A 304 20.22 0.68 -28.22
N GLU A 305 20.58 0.19 -29.39
CA GLU A 305 19.62 -0.22 -30.44
C GLU A 305 18.71 -1.37 -29.96
N ARG A 306 19.29 -2.38 -29.30
CA ARG A 306 18.56 -3.50 -28.71
C ARG A 306 17.56 -3.04 -27.65
N ARG A 307 17.98 -2.14 -26.74
CA ARG A 307 17.09 -1.56 -25.72
C ARG A 307 15.93 -0.78 -26.32
N ALA A 308 16.18 -0.01 -27.39
CA ALA A 308 15.12 0.70 -28.09
C ALA A 308 14.08 -0.26 -28.68
N LYS A 309 14.51 -1.40 -29.22
CA LYS A 309 13.60 -2.46 -29.70
C LYS A 309 12.83 -3.13 -28.56
N ILE A 310 13.52 -3.48 -27.48
CA ILE A 310 12.89 -4.05 -26.26
C ILE A 310 11.83 -3.11 -25.71
N ALA A 311 12.11 -1.79 -25.66
CA ALA A 311 11.17 -0.79 -25.17
C ALA A 311 9.84 -0.80 -25.93
N THR A 312 9.86 -1.11 -27.23
CA THR A 312 8.64 -1.17 -28.08
C THR A 312 8.02 -2.55 -28.20
N ALA A 313 8.69 -3.59 -27.68
CA ALA A 313 8.21 -4.97 -27.75
C ALA A 313 6.95 -5.19 -26.87
N GLU A 314 6.22 -6.25 -27.18
CA GLU A 314 5.10 -6.65 -26.34
C GLU A 314 5.60 -7.24 -25.01
N PRO A 315 4.93 -6.91 -23.90
CA PRO A 315 5.30 -7.42 -22.59
C PRO A 315 5.10 -8.94 -22.50
N PRO A 316 5.99 -9.67 -21.82
CA PRO A 316 5.85 -11.12 -21.65
C PRO A 316 4.69 -11.50 -20.71
N TYR A 317 4.23 -10.59 -19.87
CA TYR A 317 3.16 -10.76 -18.91
C TYR A 317 2.09 -9.68 -19.06
N ALA A 318 0.84 -10.02 -18.77
CA ALA A 318 -0.26 -9.08 -18.78
C ALA A 318 -0.13 -8.02 -17.68
N ALA A 319 0.49 -8.38 -16.55
CA ALA A 319 0.86 -7.45 -15.47
C ALA A 319 2.11 -7.95 -14.73
N ILE A 320 2.85 -7.03 -14.12
CA ILE A 320 4.02 -7.31 -13.31
C ILE A 320 3.86 -6.60 -11.96
N PHE A 321 3.97 -7.36 -10.87
CA PHE A 321 3.88 -6.88 -9.51
C PHE A 321 5.27 -6.70 -8.89
N PHE A 322 5.52 -5.55 -8.31
CA PHE A 322 6.76 -5.25 -7.61
C PHE A 322 6.56 -5.36 -6.09
N ALA A 323 7.22 -6.33 -5.48
CA ALA A 323 7.48 -6.35 -4.05
C ALA A 323 8.90 -5.80 -3.82
N LEU A 324 9.14 -4.53 -4.18
CA LEU A 324 10.46 -3.91 -4.26
C LEU A 324 10.42 -2.49 -3.69
N ASP A 325 11.57 -1.96 -3.28
CA ASP A 325 11.73 -0.52 -3.04
C ASP A 325 11.87 0.27 -4.35
N ALA A 326 11.67 1.59 -4.28
CA ALA A 326 11.67 2.46 -5.45
C ALA A 326 12.98 2.42 -6.25
N GLN A 327 14.13 2.30 -5.58
CA GLN A 327 15.45 2.26 -6.25
C GLN A 327 15.60 0.97 -7.05
N THR A 328 15.30 -0.16 -6.42
CA THR A 328 15.34 -1.46 -7.10
C THR A 328 14.32 -1.52 -8.23
N ALA A 329 13.10 -1.05 -7.99
CA ALA A 329 12.05 -1.00 -9.00
C ALA A 329 12.46 -0.17 -10.23
N SER A 330 13.12 0.99 -10.05
CA SER A 330 13.59 1.83 -11.17
C SER A 330 14.63 1.14 -12.03
N LEU A 331 15.58 0.41 -11.43
CA LEU A 331 16.59 -0.35 -12.16
C LEU A 331 15.97 -1.44 -13.04
N ILE A 332 14.94 -2.11 -12.54
CA ILE A 332 14.23 -3.16 -13.27
C ILE A 332 13.32 -2.54 -14.35
N ARG A 333 12.58 -1.46 -14.01
CA ARG A 333 11.66 -0.78 -14.94
C ARG A 333 12.32 -0.40 -16.26
N ASN A 334 13.53 0.13 -16.20
CA ASN A 334 14.30 0.57 -17.37
C ASN A 334 14.67 -0.56 -18.35
N ARG A 335 14.41 -1.81 -17.98
CA ARG A 335 14.71 -3.00 -18.79
C ARG A 335 13.46 -3.71 -19.31
N LEU A 336 12.30 -3.34 -18.77
CA LEU A 336 11.02 -3.89 -19.20
C LEU A 336 10.46 -3.08 -20.38
N PRO A 337 9.63 -3.70 -21.25
CA PRO A 337 8.91 -2.98 -22.29
C PRO A 337 8.11 -1.80 -21.72
N GLN A 338 8.03 -0.71 -22.49
CA GLN A 338 7.29 0.49 -22.05
C GLN A 338 5.80 0.23 -21.83
N LYS A 339 5.23 -0.71 -22.58
CA LYS A 339 3.82 -1.13 -22.47
C LYS A 339 3.53 -2.02 -21.25
N SER A 340 4.57 -2.45 -20.50
CA SER A 340 4.38 -3.29 -19.31
C SER A 340 3.49 -2.58 -18.29
N ARG A 341 2.46 -3.28 -17.81
CA ARG A 341 1.61 -2.83 -16.71
C ARG A 341 2.27 -3.19 -15.39
N LEU A 342 2.64 -2.18 -14.64
CA LEU A 342 3.42 -2.33 -13.42
C LEU A 342 2.58 -1.91 -12.21
N TRP A 343 2.58 -2.76 -11.19
CA TRP A 343 1.81 -2.58 -9.97
C TRP A 343 2.71 -2.73 -8.75
N ALA A 344 2.54 -1.87 -7.76
CA ALA A 344 3.33 -1.91 -6.54
C ALA A 344 2.53 -1.39 -5.33
N THR A 345 3.06 -1.61 -4.14
CA THR A 345 2.61 -0.95 -2.91
C THR A 345 3.34 0.38 -2.72
N SER A 346 3.03 1.08 -1.65
CA SER A 346 3.73 2.31 -1.24
C SER A 346 5.24 2.12 -0.99
N SER A 347 5.73 0.87 -0.92
CA SER A 347 7.18 0.58 -0.83
C SER A 347 7.97 1.08 -2.04
N SER A 348 7.34 1.12 -3.22
CA SER A 348 7.95 1.64 -4.46
C SER A 348 7.71 3.13 -4.70
N ASN A 349 7.21 3.88 -3.71
CA ASN A 349 7.04 5.32 -3.83
C ASN A 349 8.42 6.01 -3.95
N PRO A 350 8.69 6.74 -5.04
CA PRO A 350 9.98 7.42 -5.26
C PRO A 350 10.23 8.60 -4.31
N GLY A 351 9.22 9.06 -3.58
CA GLY A 351 9.24 10.32 -2.84
C GLY A 351 8.62 11.47 -3.63
N ASP A 352 8.68 12.68 -3.09
CA ASP A 352 8.14 13.86 -3.76
C ASP A 352 9.14 14.43 -4.79
N PRO A 353 8.82 14.36 -6.09
CA PRO A 353 9.70 14.87 -7.15
C PRO A 353 9.94 16.38 -7.08
N LYS A 354 9.07 17.13 -6.41
CA LYS A 354 9.18 18.59 -6.29
C LYS A 354 10.23 19.00 -5.25
N THR A 355 10.49 18.15 -4.27
CA THR A 355 11.38 18.47 -3.14
C THR A 355 12.74 17.81 -3.21
N SER A 356 12.93 16.79 -4.07
CA SER A 356 14.15 16.00 -4.17
C SER A 356 14.51 15.66 -5.61
N SER A 357 15.72 15.99 -6.03
CA SER A 357 16.24 15.61 -7.35
C SER A 357 16.37 14.09 -7.52
N SER A 358 16.67 13.36 -6.46
CA SER A 358 16.71 11.89 -6.49
C SER A 358 15.31 11.31 -6.65
N ALA A 359 14.30 11.84 -5.96
CA ALA A 359 12.92 11.45 -6.14
C ALA A 359 12.42 11.77 -7.56
N ALA A 360 12.80 12.91 -8.13
CA ALA A 360 12.46 13.26 -9.51
C ALA A 360 13.07 12.29 -10.53
N ALA A 361 14.33 11.89 -10.33
CA ALA A 361 14.98 10.90 -11.18
C ALA A 361 14.29 9.53 -11.09
N LEU A 362 13.99 9.05 -9.87
CA LEU A 362 13.27 7.79 -9.66
C LEU A 362 11.87 7.84 -10.26
N ALA A 363 11.14 8.95 -10.10
CA ALA A 363 9.81 9.10 -10.69
C ALA A 363 9.88 9.07 -12.22
N TYR A 364 10.89 9.67 -12.83
CA TYR A 364 11.10 9.56 -14.28
C TYR A 364 11.36 8.12 -14.74
N ASP A 365 12.20 7.39 -14.00
CA ASP A 365 12.51 5.99 -14.30
C ASP A 365 11.31 5.06 -14.09
N LEU A 366 10.42 5.36 -13.15
CA LEU A 366 9.25 4.56 -12.81
C LEU A 366 8.00 4.90 -13.63
N GLU A 367 8.16 5.50 -14.80
CA GLU A 367 7.04 5.86 -15.70
C GLU A 367 6.04 4.71 -15.87
N ASN A 368 4.74 5.02 -15.73
CA ASN A 368 3.61 4.12 -15.78
C ASN A 368 3.52 3.08 -14.62
N LEU A 369 4.29 3.23 -13.55
CA LEU A 369 4.08 2.44 -12.34
C LEU A 369 2.78 2.89 -11.65
N VAL A 370 1.89 1.94 -11.38
CA VAL A 370 0.70 2.13 -10.53
C VAL A 370 1.04 1.64 -9.14
N PHE A 371 0.83 2.48 -8.13
CA PHE A 371 1.04 2.08 -6.75
C PHE A 371 0.03 2.75 -5.82
N THR A 372 -0.03 2.31 -4.57
CA THR A 372 -0.91 2.89 -3.55
C THR A 372 -0.13 3.77 -2.59
N GLU A 373 -0.79 4.80 -2.07
CA GLU A 373 -0.19 5.66 -1.06
C GLU A 373 -1.24 6.24 -0.09
N SER A 374 -0.80 6.61 1.09
CA SER A 374 -1.64 7.33 2.05
C SER A 374 -1.87 8.77 1.57
N PRO A 375 -3.11 9.30 1.64
CA PRO A 375 -3.45 10.66 1.21
C PRO A 375 -2.52 11.74 1.76
N ILE A 376 -2.13 11.62 3.03
CA ILE A 376 -1.23 12.57 3.70
C ILE A 376 0.10 12.77 2.98
N VAL A 377 0.60 11.75 2.28
CA VAL A 377 1.90 11.78 1.59
C VAL A 377 1.85 12.62 0.33
N VAL A 378 0.73 12.57 -0.40
CA VAL A 378 0.59 13.17 -1.73
C VAL A 378 -0.23 14.46 -1.72
N ARG A 379 -1.07 14.68 -0.70
CA ARG A 379 -1.99 15.81 -0.61
C ARG A 379 -1.35 17.08 -0.10
N TYR A 380 -0.38 16.97 0.82
CA TYR A 380 0.16 18.11 1.54
C TYR A 380 1.63 18.37 1.17
N ASP A 381 1.94 19.62 0.93
CA ASP A 381 3.28 20.18 1.08
C ASP A 381 3.53 20.63 2.54
N ALA A 382 4.73 21.11 2.85
CA ALA A 382 5.07 21.49 4.23
C ALA A 382 4.17 22.61 4.79
N GLN A 383 3.80 23.59 3.97
CA GLN A 383 2.99 24.73 4.40
C GLN A 383 1.54 24.34 4.64
N SER A 384 0.92 23.61 3.73
CA SER A 384 -0.46 23.13 3.86
C SER A 384 -0.62 22.11 4.98
N PHE A 385 0.41 21.28 5.22
CA PHE A 385 0.45 20.37 6.34
C PHE A 385 0.49 21.12 7.68
N GLU A 386 1.37 22.11 7.82
CA GLU A 386 1.46 22.92 9.03
C GLU A 386 0.17 23.73 9.28
N ALA A 387 -0.43 24.28 8.23
CA ALA A 387 -1.72 24.95 8.32
C ALA A 387 -2.85 24.01 8.77
N ARG A 388 -2.82 22.75 8.34
CA ARG A 388 -3.83 21.72 8.68
C ARG A 388 -3.68 21.19 10.10
N PHE A 389 -2.44 20.90 10.54
CA PHE A 389 -2.17 20.15 11.78
C PHE A 389 -1.51 20.97 12.88
N GLY A 390 -1.08 22.21 12.61
CA GLY A 390 -0.40 23.08 13.57
C GLY A 390 0.97 22.53 14.02
N THR A 391 1.61 21.69 13.22
CA THR A 391 2.92 21.09 13.49
C THR A 391 3.69 20.85 12.19
N ALA A 392 5.02 20.75 12.29
CA ALA A 392 5.88 20.50 11.15
C ALA A 392 5.60 19.11 10.54
N MET A 393 5.65 19.04 9.21
CA MET A 393 5.45 17.79 8.46
C MET A 393 6.58 16.79 8.74
N PRO A 394 6.28 15.51 9.02
CA PRO A 394 7.30 14.48 9.17
C PRO A 394 8.15 14.34 7.89
N TYR A 395 9.46 14.19 8.07
CA TYR A 395 10.42 14.22 6.95
C TYR A 395 10.45 12.94 6.10
N SER A 396 10.09 11.79 6.65
CA SER A 396 10.12 10.51 5.91
C SER A 396 8.71 10.03 5.54
N LEU A 397 8.61 9.27 4.44
CA LEU A 397 7.35 8.66 4.02
C LEU A 397 6.75 7.76 5.11
N ALA A 398 7.60 6.95 5.77
CA ALA A 398 7.17 6.09 6.87
C ALA A 398 6.62 6.91 8.06
N ALA A 399 7.28 8.02 8.41
CA ALA A 399 6.81 8.90 9.48
C ALA A 399 5.48 9.60 9.11
N LYS A 400 5.30 10.01 7.85
CA LYS A 400 4.02 10.55 7.37
C LYS A 400 2.89 9.54 7.50
N ARG A 401 3.10 8.29 7.11
CA ARG A 401 2.11 7.20 7.23
C ARG A 401 1.75 6.89 8.69
N LEU A 402 2.74 6.87 9.58
CA LEU A 402 2.51 6.68 11.02
C LEU A 402 1.76 7.87 11.64
N PHE A 403 2.05 9.09 11.21
CA PHE A 403 1.30 10.27 11.62
C PHE A 403 -0.16 10.19 11.18
N ALA A 404 -0.39 9.77 9.92
CA ALA A 404 -1.74 9.54 9.40
C ALA A 404 -2.51 8.49 10.21
N LEU A 405 -1.86 7.38 10.56
CA LEU A 405 -2.45 6.36 11.42
C LEU A 405 -2.93 6.95 12.75
N GLY A 406 -2.11 7.82 13.36
CA GLY A 406 -2.48 8.49 14.61
C GLY A 406 -3.64 9.48 14.44
N ALA A 407 -3.63 10.27 13.37
CA ALA A 407 -4.70 11.20 13.07
C ALA A 407 -6.05 10.49 12.84
N ASP A 408 -6.02 9.39 12.08
CA ASP A 408 -7.22 8.59 11.81
C ASP A 408 -7.69 7.80 13.04
N ALA A 409 -6.75 7.36 13.89
CA ALA A 409 -7.08 6.70 15.14
C ALA A 409 -7.85 7.63 16.11
N TYR A 410 -7.59 8.93 16.06
CA TYR A 410 -8.38 9.90 16.81
C TYR A 410 -9.86 9.89 16.39
N GLU A 411 -10.14 10.02 15.10
CA GLU A 411 -11.51 10.01 14.57
C GLU A 411 -12.19 8.65 14.80
N MET A 412 -11.47 7.56 14.59
CA MET A 412 -11.96 6.20 14.86
C MET A 412 -12.34 6.04 16.34
N ALA A 413 -11.47 6.47 17.26
CA ALA A 413 -11.71 6.39 18.70
C ALA A 413 -12.92 7.22 19.14
N GLN A 414 -13.09 8.42 18.60
CA GLN A 414 -14.25 9.26 18.87
C GLN A 414 -15.57 8.55 18.52
N GLN A 415 -15.65 8.00 17.32
CA GLN A 415 -16.85 7.31 16.86
C GLN A 415 -17.06 5.96 17.57
N TRP A 416 -15.96 5.28 17.92
CA TRP A 416 -16.02 4.00 18.64
C TRP A 416 -16.45 4.18 20.12
N ALA A 417 -16.01 5.24 20.77
CA ALA A 417 -16.37 5.55 22.17
C ALA A 417 -17.88 5.76 22.36
N ILE A 418 -18.56 6.32 21.36
CA ILE A 418 -20.03 6.53 21.40
C ILE A 418 -20.81 5.31 20.90
N GLY A 419 -20.14 4.19 20.60
CA GLY A 419 -20.76 2.90 20.29
C GLY A 419 -21.32 2.79 18.88
N ARG A 420 -20.80 3.52 17.88
CA ARG A 420 -21.21 3.37 16.48
C ARG A 420 -20.77 2.01 15.94
N PRO A 421 -21.67 1.15 15.48
CA PRO A 421 -21.32 -0.16 14.96
C PRO A 421 -20.74 -0.11 13.54
N ILE A 422 -21.10 0.91 12.76
CA ILE A 422 -20.59 1.18 11.42
C ILE A 422 -19.92 2.54 11.44
N ILE A 423 -18.65 2.57 11.04
CA ILE A 423 -17.83 3.77 11.00
C ILE A 423 -17.24 3.87 9.59
N GLN A 424 -17.43 5.01 8.94
CA GLN A 424 -16.88 5.32 7.62
C GLN A 424 -16.45 6.78 7.57
N PHE A 425 -15.21 7.02 7.13
CA PHE A 425 -14.72 8.38 6.88
C PHE A 425 -13.52 8.38 5.95
N HIS A 426 -13.24 9.54 5.34
CA HIS A 426 -12.03 9.78 4.57
C HIS A 426 -10.95 10.34 5.49
N GLY A 427 -10.00 9.49 5.83
CA GLY A 427 -8.88 9.81 6.70
C GLY A 427 -7.62 10.25 5.95
N GLU A 428 -6.58 10.45 6.73
CA GLU A 428 -5.25 10.84 6.24
C GLU A 428 -4.43 9.63 5.76
N SER A 429 -4.78 8.41 6.18
CA SER A 429 -4.18 7.18 5.68
C SER A 429 -4.95 6.54 4.52
N GLY A 430 -6.19 6.96 4.27
CA GLY A 430 -7.07 6.42 3.24
C GLY A 430 -8.54 6.58 3.59
N ALA A 431 -9.44 6.00 2.79
CA ALA A 431 -10.82 5.83 3.21
C ALA A 431 -10.89 4.64 4.18
N LEU A 432 -11.49 4.87 5.33
CA LEU A 432 -11.58 3.91 6.43
C LEU A 432 -13.03 3.49 6.62
N GLU A 433 -13.23 2.20 6.75
CA GLU A 433 -14.54 1.58 6.90
C GLU A 433 -14.45 0.39 7.87
N VAL A 434 -15.41 0.30 8.78
CA VAL A 434 -15.62 -0.89 9.60
C VAL A 434 -17.10 -1.11 9.87
N ASP A 435 -17.57 -2.34 9.67
CA ASP A 435 -18.80 -2.87 10.27
C ASP A 435 -18.40 -3.83 11.38
N ARG A 436 -18.53 -3.39 12.61
CA ARG A 436 -18.08 -4.15 13.78
C ARG A 436 -18.82 -5.48 13.97
N LYS A 437 -20.04 -5.60 13.46
CA LYS A 437 -20.78 -6.85 13.50
C LYS A 437 -20.23 -7.89 12.53
N ALA A 438 -19.66 -7.42 11.42
CA ALA A 438 -19.08 -8.28 10.39
C ALA A 438 -17.59 -8.60 10.66
N SER A 439 -16.81 -7.61 11.14
CA SER A 439 -15.37 -7.75 11.24
C SER A 439 -14.75 -6.86 12.33
N PRO A 440 -13.73 -7.33 13.05
CA PRO A 440 -12.94 -6.47 13.93
C PRO A 440 -11.90 -5.63 13.19
N TYR A 441 -11.69 -5.88 11.90
CA TYR A 441 -10.68 -5.21 11.11
C TYR A 441 -11.24 -3.95 10.47
N VAL A 442 -10.55 -2.82 10.65
CA VAL A 442 -10.80 -1.59 9.92
C VAL A 442 -10.25 -1.75 8.51
N LYS A 443 -11.13 -1.78 7.52
CA LYS A 443 -10.75 -1.77 6.11
C LYS A 443 -10.23 -0.40 5.74
N ARG A 444 -9.05 -0.35 5.16
CA ARG A 444 -8.41 0.86 4.66
C ARG A 444 -8.27 0.79 3.15
N THR A 445 -8.77 1.79 2.46
CA THR A 445 -8.60 1.97 1.02
C THR A 445 -7.67 3.14 0.78
N PRO A 446 -6.39 2.90 0.43
CA PRO A 446 -5.41 3.95 0.13
C PRO A 446 -5.72 4.64 -1.20
N GLN A 447 -5.07 5.76 -1.48
CA GLN A 447 -5.12 6.40 -2.80
C GLN A 447 -4.33 5.59 -3.82
N THR A 448 -4.83 5.56 -5.06
CA THR A 448 -4.14 4.97 -6.20
C THR A 448 -3.38 6.07 -6.93
N ILE A 449 -2.09 5.86 -7.12
CA ILE A 449 -1.15 6.80 -7.74
C ILE A 449 -0.55 6.17 -8.99
N VAL A 450 -0.40 6.97 -10.04
CA VAL A 450 0.33 6.60 -11.25
C VAL A 450 1.51 7.54 -11.42
N VAL A 451 2.66 7.01 -11.73
CA VAL A 451 3.82 7.82 -12.14
C VAL A 451 3.66 8.20 -13.61
N LYS A 452 3.56 9.50 -13.91
CA LYS A 452 3.35 10.00 -15.26
C LYS A 452 4.18 11.25 -15.53
N GLY A 453 5.03 11.19 -16.55
CA GLY A 453 5.90 12.30 -16.90
C GLY A 453 6.84 12.76 -15.76
N GLY A 454 7.27 11.82 -14.90
CA GLY A 454 8.07 12.14 -13.72
C GLY A 454 7.28 12.77 -12.56
N HIS A 455 5.94 12.75 -12.60
CA HIS A 455 5.05 13.25 -11.56
C HIS A 455 4.21 12.13 -10.94
N LEU A 456 3.82 12.32 -9.69
CA LEU A 456 2.87 11.45 -9.00
C LEU A 456 1.45 11.99 -9.24
N VAL A 457 0.63 11.21 -9.93
CA VAL A 457 -0.74 11.60 -10.31
C VAL A 457 -1.73 10.70 -9.60
N GLU A 458 -2.62 11.29 -8.81
CA GLU A 458 -3.74 10.57 -8.21
C GLU A 458 -4.74 10.18 -9.31
N VAL A 459 -5.20 8.94 -9.27
CA VAL A 459 -6.18 8.42 -10.23
C VAL A 459 -7.31 7.69 -9.51
N GLU A 460 -8.52 7.82 -10.06
CA GLU A 460 -9.63 7.02 -9.57
C GLU A 460 -9.43 5.53 -9.92
N PRO A 461 -9.63 4.61 -8.96
CA PRO A 461 -9.46 3.17 -9.18
C PRO A 461 -10.21 2.64 -10.41
N ALA A 462 -11.39 3.18 -10.68
CA ALA A 462 -12.20 2.82 -11.85
C ALA A 462 -11.54 3.16 -13.20
N LEU A 463 -10.68 4.18 -13.25
CA LEU A 463 -9.95 4.56 -14.47
C LEU A 463 -8.77 3.63 -14.72
N VAL A 464 -8.10 3.18 -13.67
CA VAL A 464 -6.98 2.24 -13.77
C VAL A 464 -7.47 0.85 -14.17
N SER A 465 -8.70 0.49 -13.79
CA SER A 465 -9.30 -0.82 -14.02
C SER A 465 -9.85 -1.03 -15.45
N ARG A 466 -9.71 -0.07 -16.36
CA ARG A 466 -10.17 -0.25 -17.76
C ARG A 466 -9.09 -0.94 -18.60
N PRO A 467 -9.38 -2.06 -19.29
CA PRO A 467 -8.45 -2.67 -20.22
C PRO A 467 -7.99 -1.65 -21.28
N GLY A 468 -6.67 -1.44 -21.39
CA GLY A 468 -6.10 -0.54 -22.41
C GLY A 468 -6.06 0.95 -22.08
N ALA A 469 -6.63 1.41 -20.97
CA ALA A 469 -6.57 2.81 -20.56
C ALA A 469 -5.41 3.05 -19.60
N LEU A 470 -4.35 3.69 -20.09
CA LEU A 470 -3.55 4.55 -19.20
C LEU A 470 -4.44 5.75 -18.89
N PRO A 471 -4.58 6.15 -17.61
CA PRO A 471 -5.41 7.28 -17.26
C PRO A 471 -4.94 8.51 -18.07
N PRO A 472 -5.87 9.31 -18.62
CA PRO A 472 -5.50 10.57 -19.24
C PRO A 472 -4.78 11.42 -18.18
N ILE A 473 -3.70 12.07 -18.57
CA ILE A 473 -3.06 13.11 -17.76
C ILE A 473 -4.19 14.09 -17.44
N ARG A 474 -4.50 14.29 -16.17
CA ARG A 474 -5.33 15.41 -15.76
C ARG A 474 -4.47 16.64 -16.08
N GLU A 475 -4.72 17.27 -17.25
CA GLU A 475 -4.17 18.60 -17.50
C GLU A 475 -4.64 19.45 -16.31
N GLU A 476 -3.72 19.85 -15.43
CA GLU A 476 -3.99 20.94 -14.51
C GLU A 476 -4.47 22.08 -15.41
N LYS A 477 -5.75 22.36 -15.37
CA LYS A 477 -6.29 23.55 -16.01
C LYS A 477 -5.42 24.68 -15.46
N PRO A 478 -4.66 25.40 -16.30
CA PRO A 478 -3.82 26.47 -15.81
C PRO A 478 -4.72 27.33 -14.94
N ALA A 479 -4.31 27.59 -13.70
CA ALA A 479 -5.07 28.41 -12.77
C ALA A 479 -5.57 29.58 -13.57
N ALA A 480 -6.91 29.72 -13.66
CA ALA A 480 -7.53 30.71 -14.53
C ALA A 480 -6.81 32.02 -14.25
N THR A 481 -6.09 32.52 -15.24
CA THR A 481 -5.51 33.85 -15.20
C THR A 481 -6.69 34.75 -14.99
N LEU A 482 -6.87 35.23 -13.75
CA LEU A 482 -7.86 36.24 -13.45
C LEU A 482 -7.58 37.39 -14.41
N ASP A 483 -8.50 37.63 -15.32
CA ASP A 483 -8.43 38.74 -16.26
C ASP A 483 -8.08 40.01 -15.49
N VAL A 484 -7.23 40.82 -16.08
CA VAL A 484 -6.73 42.08 -15.50
C VAL A 484 -7.89 42.99 -15.06
N GLU A 485 -9.04 42.90 -15.73
CA GLU A 485 -10.27 43.61 -15.36
C GLU A 485 -10.90 43.14 -14.03
N SER A 486 -10.76 41.85 -13.68
CA SER A 486 -11.25 41.34 -12.38
C SER A 486 -10.35 41.77 -11.20
N ARG A 487 -9.10 42.17 -11.46
CA ARG A 487 -8.19 42.72 -10.43
C ARG A 487 -8.54 44.16 -10.04
N GLU A 488 -9.17 44.90 -10.89
CA GLU A 488 -9.52 46.30 -10.62
C GLU A 488 -10.79 46.44 -9.76
N GLN A 489 -11.70 45.45 -9.84
CA GLN A 489 -12.92 45.44 -9.02
C GLN A 489 -12.71 44.93 -7.58
N LEU A 490 -11.55 44.36 -7.25
CA LEU A 490 -11.16 43.92 -5.91
C LEU A 490 -10.29 44.93 -5.16
N ARG A 491 -10.13 46.14 -5.66
CA ARG A 491 -9.52 47.27 -4.88
C ARG A 491 -10.52 47.77 -3.84
N VAL A 492 -10.54 47.11 -2.69
CA VAL A 492 -11.07 47.72 -1.46
C VAL A 492 -10.18 48.93 -1.14
N PRO A 493 -10.73 50.14 -0.95
CA PRO A 493 -9.91 51.29 -0.57
C PRO A 493 -9.24 50.97 0.77
N LEU A 494 -7.91 50.95 0.76
CA LEU A 494 -7.11 50.89 1.99
C LEU A 494 -7.49 52.10 2.86
N ALA A 495 -8.12 51.83 4.01
CA ALA A 495 -8.21 52.80 5.07
C ALA A 495 -6.79 53.21 5.45
N VAL A 496 -6.56 54.53 5.45
CA VAL A 496 -5.27 55.12 5.80
C VAL A 496 -4.91 54.68 7.23
N ALA A 497 -3.90 53.85 7.35
CA ALA A 497 -3.34 53.49 8.64
C ALA A 497 -2.59 54.70 9.22
N PRO A 498 -2.65 54.95 10.56
CA PRO A 498 -1.93 56.03 11.17
C PRO A 498 -0.42 55.84 11.00
N THR A 499 0.25 56.91 10.64
CA THR A 499 1.68 57.04 10.47
C THR A 499 2.41 56.61 11.75
N VAL A 500 3.05 55.45 11.73
CA VAL A 500 4.00 55.07 12.79
C VAL A 500 5.34 55.68 12.39
N THR A 501 5.80 56.63 13.22
CA THR A 501 7.16 57.18 13.15
C THR A 501 8.16 56.06 13.41
N VAL A 502 8.97 55.76 12.41
CA VAL A 502 10.09 54.83 12.54
C VAL A 502 11.19 55.57 13.30
N GLU A 503 11.42 55.19 14.56
CA GLU A 503 12.64 55.54 15.30
C GLU A 503 13.82 54.84 14.61
N THR A 504 14.83 55.63 14.31
CA THR A 504 16.07 55.22 13.65
C THR A 504 16.90 54.31 14.55
N ALA A 505 17.48 53.27 13.95
CA ALA A 505 18.18 52.15 14.56
C ALA A 505 19.52 52.47 15.22
N GLU A 506 19.65 53.60 15.97
CA GLU A 506 20.92 53.99 16.62
C GLU A 506 20.97 53.78 18.15
N ASP A 507 19.90 53.34 18.79
CA ASP A 507 19.84 53.19 20.26
C ASP A 507 19.69 51.75 20.79
N LEU A 508 20.18 50.72 20.05
CA LEU A 508 20.23 49.38 20.59
C LEU A 508 21.61 49.10 21.24
N PRO A 509 21.66 48.62 22.48
CA PRO A 509 22.91 48.26 23.13
C PRO A 509 23.59 47.07 22.40
N PRO A 510 24.94 47.01 22.36
CA PRO A 510 25.66 45.97 21.67
C PRO A 510 25.36 44.56 22.25
N ALA A 511 25.20 43.59 21.36
CA ALA A 511 24.94 42.21 21.73
C ALA A 511 26.08 41.63 22.60
N PRO A 512 25.76 40.79 23.60
CA PRO A 512 26.78 40.16 24.43
C PRO A 512 27.67 39.20 23.59
N PRO A 513 28.97 39.07 23.95
CA PRO A 513 29.88 38.18 23.23
C PRO A 513 29.46 36.72 23.39
N PRO A 514 29.72 35.88 22.32
CA PRO A 514 29.37 34.48 22.40
C PRO A 514 30.16 33.73 23.47
N PRO A 515 29.60 32.70 24.12
CA PRO A 515 30.27 31.96 25.16
C PRO A 515 31.54 31.25 24.61
N ALA A 516 32.62 31.31 25.41
CA ALA A 516 33.90 30.69 25.06
C ALA A 516 33.73 29.16 24.88
N ARG A 517 34.25 28.63 23.80
CA ARG A 517 34.32 27.18 23.57
C ARG A 517 35.12 26.52 24.69
N PRO A 518 34.66 25.40 25.25
CA PRO A 518 35.47 24.62 26.19
C PRO A 518 36.72 24.10 25.48
N ALA A 519 37.85 24.24 26.14
CA ALA A 519 39.17 23.75 25.67
C ALA A 519 39.09 22.23 25.47
N GLN A 520 39.39 21.77 24.24
CA GLN A 520 39.59 20.37 23.94
C GLN A 520 40.87 19.94 24.64
N SER A 521 40.77 19.05 25.65
CA SER A 521 41.90 18.35 26.24
C SER A 521 42.54 17.42 25.19
N ALA A 522 43.83 17.57 24.98
CA ALA A 522 44.62 16.71 24.12
C ALA A 522 44.63 15.25 24.67
N PRO A 523 44.64 14.23 23.78
CA PRO A 523 44.73 12.85 24.21
C PRO A 523 46.14 12.55 24.81
N GLU A 524 46.13 11.98 26.02
CA GLU A 524 47.32 11.44 26.68
C GLU A 524 47.85 10.24 25.89
N LEU A 525 49.14 10.28 25.53
CA LEU A 525 49.88 9.16 24.94
C LEU A 525 50.14 8.08 26.00
N PRO A 526 50.02 6.78 25.71
CA PRO A 526 50.33 5.71 26.61
C PRO A 526 51.86 5.60 26.82
N PRO A 527 52.32 5.14 28.02
CA PRO A 527 53.75 5.03 28.36
C PRO A 527 54.43 3.89 27.58
N PRO A 528 55.76 3.99 27.34
CA PRO A 528 56.51 2.98 26.61
C PRO A 528 56.84 1.79 27.51
N THR A 529 56.63 0.57 26.96
CA THR A 529 57.32 -0.67 27.39
C THR A 529 58.14 -1.22 26.25
#